data_561dc53b9931540fc8e9a3be914151d4
#
_entry.id   561dc53b9931540fc8e9a3be914151d4
#
_cell.length_a   1.000
_cell.length_b   1.000
_cell.length_c   1.000
_cell.angle_alpha   90.00
_cell.angle_beta   90.00
_cell.angle_gamma   90.00
#
_symmetry.space_group_name_H-M   'P 1'
#
loop_
_entity.id
_entity.type
_entity.pdbx_description
1 polymer ?
#
loop_
_entity_poly.entity_id
_entity_poly.type
_entity_poly.pdbx_seq_one_letter_code
_entity_poly.pdbx_strand_id
1 'polypeptide(L)'
;MKTLERRRLVRALSNGDERERWEAATILAREDDPKVPGAVERILEKEGEEEPRAAAAYVLGFSGDPDMAPSLALVLGDPEESEVVRAYAAEGLGHLLQHEPVLAEVRTAIRVGLRDSAPGVRFWSVFAAGVLGLQELRASIVQLADTDGEEVEGWWTVAEEAEWALRVLNGEEDPPLPQRA
;
A
#
# COMPACT_ATOMS: atom_id res chain seq x y z
N MET A 1 -4.67 -1.97 23.42
CA MET A 1 -6.13 -2.33 23.31
C MET A 1 -6.51 -3.52 24.18
N LYS A 2 -7.76 -3.60 24.69
CA LYS A 2 -8.24 -4.77 25.44
C LYS A 2 -8.46 -5.98 24.51
N THR A 3 -8.18 -7.20 25.00
CA THR A 3 -8.26 -8.43 24.20
C THR A 3 -9.64 -8.66 23.54
N LEU A 4 -10.74 -8.35 24.25
CA LEU A 4 -12.09 -8.51 23.71
C LEU A 4 -12.37 -7.51 22.59
N GLU A 5 -11.92 -6.30 22.74
CA GLU A 5 -12.08 -5.23 21.74
C GLU A 5 -11.29 -5.57 20.46
N ARG A 6 -10.01 -5.96 20.56
CA ARG A 6 -9.23 -6.44 19.42
C ARG A 6 -9.94 -7.57 18.69
N ARG A 7 -10.41 -8.61 19.40
CA ARG A 7 -11.14 -9.72 18.78
C ARG A 7 -12.40 -9.28 18.06
N ARG A 8 -13.12 -8.29 18.62
CA ARG A 8 -14.31 -7.71 17.99
C ARG A 8 -13.95 -7.01 16.70
N LEU A 9 -12.93 -6.14 16.72
CA LEU A 9 -12.49 -5.37 15.55
C LEU A 9 -11.92 -6.28 14.45
N VAL A 10 -11.08 -7.26 14.78
CA VAL A 10 -10.57 -8.25 13.81
C VAL A 10 -11.71 -9.07 13.20
N ARG A 11 -12.76 -9.39 13.97
CA ARG A 11 -13.94 -10.06 13.43
C ARG A 11 -14.74 -9.14 12.51
N ALA A 12 -14.91 -7.85 12.84
CA ALA A 12 -15.58 -6.87 11.97
C ALA A 12 -14.79 -6.66 10.68
N LEU A 13 -13.45 -6.65 10.74
CA LEU A 13 -12.59 -6.59 9.56
C LEU A 13 -12.85 -7.77 8.61
N SER A 14 -13.00 -9.00 9.12
CA SER A 14 -13.20 -10.20 8.30
C SER A 14 -14.63 -10.40 7.82
N ASN A 15 -15.64 -10.14 8.68
CA ASN A 15 -17.00 -10.60 8.47
C ASN A 15 -18.05 -9.48 8.59
N GLY A 16 -17.65 -8.24 8.84
CA GLY A 16 -18.54 -7.08 8.90
C GLY A 16 -19.05 -6.67 7.52
N ASP A 17 -20.08 -5.84 7.49
CA ASP A 17 -20.43 -5.12 6.28
C ASP A 17 -19.32 -4.10 5.91
N GLU A 18 -19.43 -3.46 4.75
CA GLU A 18 -18.43 -2.52 4.25
C GLU A 18 -18.13 -1.41 5.27
N ARG A 19 -19.15 -0.81 5.87
CA ARG A 19 -19.00 0.24 6.87
C ARG A 19 -18.30 -0.26 8.13
N GLU A 20 -18.74 -1.38 8.69
CA GLU A 20 -18.15 -1.99 9.88
C GLU A 20 -16.69 -2.38 9.65
N ARG A 21 -16.38 -2.89 8.46
CA ARG A 21 -15.04 -3.29 8.04
C ARG A 21 -14.09 -2.10 8.03
N TRP A 22 -14.45 -1.00 7.35
CA TRP A 22 -13.60 0.19 7.26
C TRP A 22 -13.51 0.99 8.55
N GLU A 23 -14.57 1.03 9.37
CA GLU A 23 -14.49 1.55 10.74
C GLU A 23 -13.48 0.74 11.58
N ALA A 24 -13.54 -0.60 11.51
CA ALA A 24 -12.59 -1.46 12.21
C ALA A 24 -11.16 -1.29 11.67
N ALA A 25 -10.98 -1.23 10.36
CA ALA A 25 -9.68 -1.00 9.73
C ALA A 25 -9.03 0.30 10.20
N THR A 26 -9.79 1.40 10.20
CA THR A 26 -9.29 2.71 10.64
C THR A 26 -8.86 2.72 12.12
N ILE A 27 -9.57 1.98 12.97
CA ILE A 27 -9.21 1.86 14.39
C ILE A 27 -7.96 0.99 14.53
N LEU A 28 -7.93 -0.20 13.90
CA LEU A 28 -6.82 -1.15 14.00
C LEU A 28 -5.50 -0.58 13.47
N ALA A 29 -5.56 0.19 12.38
CA ALA A 29 -4.39 0.83 11.77
C ALA A 29 -3.69 1.87 12.67
N ARG A 30 -4.39 2.39 13.68
CA ARG A 30 -3.88 3.42 14.61
C ARG A 30 -3.56 2.86 16.00
N GLU A 31 -3.81 1.58 16.23
CA GLU A 31 -3.64 0.96 17.54
C GLU A 31 -2.20 0.44 17.72
N ASP A 32 -1.54 0.95 18.73
CA ASP A 32 -0.22 0.45 19.16
C ASP A 32 -0.38 -0.82 20.04
N ASP A 33 -0.99 -1.87 19.48
CA ASP A 33 -1.12 -3.19 20.11
C ASP A 33 -0.32 -4.22 19.28
N PRO A 34 0.82 -4.73 19.76
CA PRO A 34 1.72 -5.61 19.01
C PRO A 34 1.07 -6.94 18.58
N LYS A 35 -0.16 -7.22 19.01
CA LYS A 35 -0.92 -8.39 18.58
C LYS A 35 -1.86 -8.12 17.42
N VAL A 36 -1.99 -6.87 16.99
CA VAL A 36 -2.85 -6.50 15.86
C VAL A 36 -2.23 -6.97 14.54
N PRO A 37 -0.95 -6.66 14.20
CA PRO A 37 -0.38 -7.03 12.91
C PRO A 37 -0.52 -8.52 12.61
N GLY A 38 -0.04 -9.40 13.48
CA GLY A 38 -0.12 -10.85 13.26
C GLY A 38 -1.55 -11.43 13.33
N ALA A 39 -2.54 -10.71 13.88
CA ALA A 39 -3.94 -11.12 13.80
C ALA A 39 -4.56 -10.74 12.45
N VAL A 40 -4.16 -9.61 11.88
CA VAL A 40 -4.64 -9.09 10.61
C VAL A 40 -3.93 -9.76 9.44
N GLU A 41 -2.64 -10.05 9.54
CA GLU A 41 -1.86 -10.80 8.54
C GLU A 41 -2.55 -12.11 8.15
N ARG A 42 -3.10 -12.85 9.12
CA ARG A 42 -3.86 -14.08 8.85
C ARG A 42 -5.13 -13.87 8.00
N ILE A 43 -5.66 -12.64 7.92
CA ILE A 43 -6.76 -12.32 7.02
C ILE A 43 -6.21 -12.10 5.60
N LEU A 44 -5.08 -11.42 5.50
CA LEU A 44 -4.40 -11.18 4.22
C LEU A 44 -3.93 -12.50 3.57
N GLU A 45 -3.37 -13.42 4.36
CA GLU A 45 -2.88 -14.72 3.87
C GLU A 45 -3.98 -15.72 3.48
N LYS A 46 -5.19 -15.52 4.01
CA LYS A 46 -6.29 -16.46 3.78
C LYS A 46 -6.88 -16.25 2.39
N GLU A 47 -7.06 -17.34 1.64
CA GLU A 47 -7.92 -17.33 0.45
C GLU A 47 -9.34 -16.90 0.83
N GLY A 48 -9.92 -15.95 0.10
CA GLY A 48 -11.22 -15.42 0.45
C GLY A 48 -11.63 -14.20 -0.37
N GLU A 49 -12.59 -13.47 0.17
CA GLU A 49 -13.15 -12.28 -0.46
C GLU A 49 -12.15 -11.11 -0.51
N GLU A 50 -12.24 -10.30 -1.54
CA GLU A 50 -11.35 -9.17 -1.82
C GLU A 50 -11.39 -8.12 -0.69
N GLU A 51 -12.59 -7.72 -0.26
CA GLU A 51 -12.75 -6.60 0.65
C GLU A 51 -12.09 -6.80 2.03
N PRO A 52 -12.21 -7.97 2.70
CA PRO A 52 -11.46 -8.23 3.93
C PRO A 52 -9.94 -8.19 3.74
N ARG A 53 -9.45 -8.65 2.59
CA ARG A 53 -8.01 -8.68 2.28
C ARG A 53 -7.50 -7.27 1.98
N ALA A 54 -8.26 -6.46 1.24
CA ALA A 54 -7.96 -5.05 0.99
C ALA A 54 -7.87 -4.26 2.32
N ALA A 55 -8.86 -4.44 3.19
CA ALA A 55 -8.86 -3.81 4.51
C ALA A 55 -7.70 -4.31 5.40
N ALA A 56 -7.30 -5.58 5.28
CA ALA A 56 -6.14 -6.13 5.98
C ALA A 56 -4.84 -5.51 5.47
N ALA A 57 -4.64 -5.40 4.16
CA ALA A 57 -3.47 -4.74 3.57
C ALA A 57 -3.33 -3.28 4.05
N TYR A 58 -4.45 -2.53 4.06
CA TYR A 58 -4.50 -1.19 4.63
C TYR A 58 -4.04 -1.17 6.11
N VAL A 59 -4.62 -2.02 6.97
CA VAL A 59 -4.25 -2.07 8.40
C VAL A 59 -2.76 -2.36 8.58
N LEU A 60 -2.21 -3.33 7.85
CA LEU A 60 -0.81 -3.70 7.96
C LEU A 60 0.11 -2.58 7.49
N GLY A 61 -0.24 -1.89 6.40
CA GLY A 61 0.53 -0.76 5.87
C GLY A 61 0.65 0.42 6.84
N PHE A 62 -0.35 0.61 7.71
CA PHE A 62 -0.36 1.69 8.70
C PHE A 62 -0.10 1.21 10.13
N SER A 63 0.22 -0.07 10.33
CA SER A 63 0.44 -0.66 11.67
C SER A 63 1.71 -0.19 12.38
N GLY A 64 2.68 0.35 11.63
CA GLY A 64 4.00 0.71 12.13
C GLY A 64 4.91 -0.49 12.46
N ASP A 65 4.54 -1.71 12.06
CA ASP A 65 5.33 -2.93 12.26
C ASP A 65 6.02 -3.36 10.95
N PRO A 66 7.32 -3.05 10.75
CA PRO A 66 8.03 -3.32 9.50
C PRO A 66 8.16 -4.82 9.19
N ASP A 67 7.96 -5.70 10.17
CA ASP A 67 7.95 -7.15 9.97
C ASP A 67 6.78 -7.62 9.07
N MET A 68 5.79 -6.74 8.81
CA MET A 68 4.67 -7.00 7.89
C MET A 68 5.00 -6.72 6.41
N ALA A 69 6.13 -6.09 6.13
CA ALA A 69 6.51 -5.73 4.76
C ALA A 69 6.68 -6.95 3.81
N PRO A 70 7.22 -8.11 4.23
CA PRO A 70 7.29 -9.28 3.37
C PRO A 70 5.91 -9.79 2.91
N SER A 71 4.91 -9.79 3.80
CA SER A 71 3.54 -10.22 3.46
C SER A 71 2.88 -9.27 2.46
N LEU A 72 3.06 -7.95 2.62
CA LEU A 72 2.58 -6.94 1.66
C LEU A 72 3.32 -7.06 0.31
N ALA A 73 4.63 -7.31 0.33
CA ALA A 73 5.41 -7.49 -0.90
C ALA A 73 5.00 -8.74 -1.67
N LEU A 74 4.68 -9.84 -0.98
CA LEU A 74 4.15 -11.06 -1.60
C LEU A 74 2.83 -10.78 -2.33
N VAL A 75 1.91 -10.08 -1.68
CA VAL A 75 0.61 -9.70 -2.24
C VAL A 75 0.77 -8.78 -3.45
N LEU A 76 1.59 -7.73 -3.36
CA LEU A 76 1.84 -6.84 -4.50
C LEU A 76 2.45 -7.57 -5.70
N GLY A 77 3.27 -8.59 -5.45
CA GLY A 77 3.94 -9.36 -6.50
C GLY A 77 3.10 -10.48 -7.12
N ASP A 78 1.90 -10.76 -6.60
CA ASP A 78 1.04 -11.85 -7.07
C ASP A 78 0.09 -11.35 -8.18
N PRO A 79 0.24 -11.77 -9.43
CA PRO A 79 -0.62 -11.35 -10.53
C PRO A 79 -2.05 -11.92 -10.45
N GLU A 80 -2.29 -12.97 -9.65
CA GLU A 80 -3.61 -13.57 -9.44
C GLU A 80 -4.40 -12.84 -8.31
N GLU A 81 -3.73 -11.98 -7.55
CA GLU A 81 -4.37 -11.19 -6.53
C GLU A 81 -5.20 -10.05 -7.14
N SER A 82 -6.27 -9.62 -6.45
CA SER A 82 -7.09 -8.50 -6.91
C SER A 82 -6.29 -7.19 -6.99
N GLU A 83 -6.63 -6.35 -7.96
CA GLU A 83 -5.96 -5.06 -8.15
C GLU A 83 -6.10 -4.15 -6.93
N VAL A 84 -7.25 -4.21 -6.23
CA VAL A 84 -7.51 -3.40 -5.04
C VAL A 84 -6.59 -3.81 -3.89
N VAL A 85 -6.43 -5.12 -3.68
CA VAL A 85 -5.55 -5.65 -2.62
C VAL A 85 -4.08 -5.33 -2.93
N ARG A 86 -3.66 -5.48 -4.20
CA ARG A 86 -2.30 -5.09 -4.63
C ARG A 86 -2.04 -3.60 -4.47
N ALA A 87 -3.02 -2.74 -4.80
CA ALA A 87 -2.89 -1.30 -4.64
C ALA A 87 -2.69 -0.90 -3.17
N TYR A 88 -3.51 -1.43 -2.24
CA TYR A 88 -3.33 -1.20 -0.80
C TYR A 88 -2.01 -1.78 -0.27
N ALA A 89 -1.54 -2.90 -0.83
CA ALA A 89 -0.23 -3.43 -0.46
C ALA A 89 0.92 -2.50 -0.90
N ALA A 90 0.84 -1.93 -2.10
CA ALA A 90 1.83 -0.96 -2.58
C ALA A 90 1.84 0.33 -1.75
N GLU A 91 0.65 0.91 -1.48
CA GLU A 91 0.48 2.07 -0.58
C GLU A 91 1.08 1.78 0.80
N GLY A 92 0.67 0.63 1.37
CA GLY A 92 1.11 0.19 2.68
C GLY A 92 2.64 0.05 2.80
N LEU A 93 3.31 -0.49 1.79
CA LEU A 93 4.77 -0.59 1.77
C LEU A 93 5.44 0.78 1.82
N GLY A 94 4.91 1.77 1.10
CA GLY A 94 5.42 3.14 1.12
C GLY A 94 5.33 3.77 2.51
N HIS A 95 4.19 3.64 3.18
CA HIS A 95 4.00 4.20 4.53
C HIS A 95 4.79 3.44 5.60
N LEU A 96 4.77 2.10 5.55
CA LEU A 96 5.36 1.24 6.57
C LEU A 96 6.88 1.37 6.65
N LEU A 97 7.55 1.54 5.50
CA LEU A 97 9.01 1.50 5.41
C LEU A 97 9.66 2.87 5.17
N GLN A 98 8.94 3.97 5.33
CA GLN A 98 9.46 5.32 5.05
C GLN A 98 10.75 5.66 5.80
N HIS A 99 10.98 5.06 6.96
CA HIS A 99 12.17 5.28 7.79
C HIS A 99 12.93 3.98 8.09
N GLU A 100 12.62 2.92 7.38
CA GLU A 100 13.15 1.58 7.61
C GLU A 100 14.00 1.10 6.42
N PRO A 101 14.93 0.17 6.61
CA PRO A 101 15.67 -0.45 5.52
C PRO A 101 14.74 -1.21 4.58
N VAL A 102 14.80 -0.92 3.29
CA VAL A 102 13.97 -1.59 2.28
C VAL A 102 14.61 -2.92 1.88
N LEU A 103 13.88 -4.02 2.07
CA LEU A 103 14.29 -5.37 1.74
C LEU A 103 14.31 -5.61 0.22
N ALA A 104 15.09 -6.59 -0.25
CA ALA A 104 15.21 -6.90 -1.68
C ALA A 104 13.89 -7.36 -2.31
N GLU A 105 13.11 -8.15 -1.59
CA GLU A 105 11.77 -8.59 -2.02
C GLU A 105 10.81 -7.43 -2.18
N VAL A 106 10.82 -6.44 -1.30
CA VAL A 106 10.00 -5.22 -1.41
C VAL A 106 10.38 -4.43 -2.66
N ARG A 107 11.69 -4.21 -2.91
CA ARG A 107 12.17 -3.55 -4.13
C ARG A 107 11.72 -4.28 -5.39
N THR A 108 11.72 -5.61 -5.34
CA THR A 108 11.27 -6.45 -6.45
C THR A 108 9.76 -6.32 -6.67
N ALA A 109 8.95 -6.38 -5.61
CA ALA A 109 7.51 -6.23 -5.68
C ALA A 109 7.09 -4.85 -6.23
N ILE A 110 7.71 -3.76 -5.73
CA ILE A 110 7.46 -2.41 -6.26
C ILE A 110 7.84 -2.30 -7.74
N ARG A 111 8.97 -2.90 -8.17
CA ARG A 111 9.35 -2.94 -9.60
C ARG A 111 8.31 -3.67 -10.45
N VAL A 112 7.70 -4.73 -9.94
CA VAL A 112 6.59 -5.44 -10.60
C VAL A 112 5.37 -4.53 -10.65
N GLY A 113 4.96 -3.93 -9.54
CA GLY A 113 3.82 -3.02 -9.44
C GLY A 113 3.90 -1.80 -10.37
N LEU A 114 5.10 -1.26 -10.65
CA LEU A 114 5.29 -0.19 -11.66
C LEU A 114 4.91 -0.62 -13.10
N ARG A 115 4.67 -1.89 -13.35
CA ARG A 115 4.30 -2.46 -14.66
C ARG A 115 2.96 -3.19 -14.62
N ASP A 116 2.22 -3.03 -13.53
CA ASP A 116 0.90 -3.65 -13.38
C ASP A 116 -0.08 -3.14 -14.44
N SER A 117 -1.03 -3.98 -14.82
CA SER A 117 -2.11 -3.59 -15.74
C SER A 117 -3.04 -2.55 -15.13
N ALA A 118 -3.27 -2.60 -13.81
CA ALA A 118 -4.15 -1.70 -13.09
C ALA A 118 -3.47 -0.36 -12.78
N PRO A 119 -4.06 0.79 -13.16
CA PRO A 119 -3.48 2.10 -12.90
C PRO A 119 -3.32 2.40 -11.41
N GLY A 120 -4.24 1.95 -10.55
CA GLY A 120 -4.14 2.12 -9.10
C GLY A 120 -2.92 1.43 -8.50
N VAL A 121 -2.55 0.25 -9.00
CA VAL A 121 -1.35 -0.47 -8.55
C VAL A 121 -0.07 0.25 -9.00
N ARG A 122 -0.04 0.76 -10.25
CA ARG A 122 1.11 1.55 -10.73
C ARG A 122 1.27 2.84 -9.94
N PHE A 123 0.16 3.55 -9.70
CA PHE A 123 0.12 4.79 -8.91
C PHE A 123 0.75 4.61 -7.53
N TRP A 124 0.26 3.65 -6.75
CA TRP A 124 0.76 3.40 -5.41
C TRP A 124 2.17 2.80 -5.39
N SER A 125 2.56 2.08 -6.44
CA SER A 125 3.95 1.63 -6.60
C SER A 125 4.91 2.77 -6.91
N VAL A 126 4.46 3.79 -7.67
CA VAL A 126 5.21 5.04 -7.90
C VAL A 126 5.37 5.81 -6.60
N PHE A 127 4.28 6.02 -5.84
CA PHE A 127 4.32 6.61 -4.51
C PHE A 127 5.35 5.90 -3.62
N ALA A 128 5.24 4.58 -3.46
CA ALA A 128 6.16 3.79 -2.65
C ALA A 128 7.62 3.94 -3.11
N ALA A 129 7.87 3.89 -4.42
CA ALA A 129 9.21 4.06 -4.95
C ALA A 129 9.81 5.44 -4.65
N GLY A 130 8.99 6.49 -4.70
CA GLY A 130 9.36 7.87 -4.38
C GLY A 130 9.74 8.02 -2.90
N VAL A 131 8.81 7.69 -1.99
CA VAL A 131 9.01 7.88 -0.54
C VAL A 131 10.08 6.97 0.05
N LEU A 132 10.30 5.79 -0.55
CA LEU A 132 11.36 4.86 -0.15
C LEU A 132 12.73 5.16 -0.79
N GLY A 133 12.82 6.19 -1.63
CA GLY A 133 14.07 6.63 -2.24
C GLY A 133 14.68 5.62 -3.21
N LEU A 134 13.88 4.82 -3.93
CA LEU A 134 14.35 3.74 -4.80
C LEU A 134 14.91 4.28 -6.12
N GLN A 135 16.10 4.88 -6.07
CA GLN A 135 16.78 5.50 -7.22
C GLN A 135 16.98 4.55 -8.40
N GLU A 136 17.14 3.26 -8.16
CA GLU A 136 17.27 2.22 -9.19
C GLU A 136 15.99 2.03 -10.03
N LEU A 137 14.83 2.53 -9.57
CA LEU A 137 13.57 2.49 -10.31
C LEU A 137 13.27 3.78 -11.09
N ARG A 138 14.13 4.80 -10.96
CA ARG A 138 13.96 6.11 -11.57
C ARG A 138 13.61 6.06 -13.08
N ALA A 139 14.28 5.20 -13.84
CA ALA A 139 14.04 5.11 -15.29
C ALA A 139 12.60 4.64 -15.60
N SER A 140 12.06 3.72 -14.81
CA SER A 140 10.66 3.28 -14.95
C SER A 140 9.68 4.38 -14.56
N ILE A 141 9.99 5.16 -13.52
CA ILE A 141 9.15 6.29 -13.07
C ILE A 141 9.14 7.40 -14.12
N VAL A 142 10.29 7.73 -14.74
CA VAL A 142 10.36 8.69 -15.86
C VAL A 142 9.47 8.22 -17.02
N GLN A 143 9.52 6.96 -17.39
CA GLN A 143 8.67 6.41 -18.43
C GLN A 143 7.17 6.61 -18.11
N LEU A 144 6.74 6.34 -16.88
CA LEU A 144 5.36 6.54 -16.45
C LEU A 144 4.97 8.01 -16.48
N ALA A 145 5.84 8.92 -16.03
CA ALA A 145 5.61 10.37 -16.10
C ALA A 145 5.38 10.86 -17.56
N ASP A 146 6.09 10.27 -18.51
CA ASP A 146 6.00 10.67 -19.92
C ASP A 146 4.78 10.07 -20.64
N THR A 147 4.22 8.92 -20.17
CA THR A 147 3.30 8.12 -20.99
C THR A 147 2.01 7.67 -20.32
N ASP A 148 1.90 7.74 -18.98
CA ASP A 148 0.78 7.14 -18.25
C ASP A 148 -0.23 8.18 -17.76
N GLY A 149 -1.09 8.65 -18.65
CA GLY A 149 -2.16 9.59 -18.31
C GLY A 149 -3.43 8.95 -17.73
N GLU A 150 -3.39 7.69 -17.27
CA GLU A 150 -4.56 7.04 -16.67
C GLU A 150 -4.89 7.65 -15.31
N GLU A 151 -6.19 8.01 -15.13
CA GLU A 151 -6.71 8.57 -13.88
C GLU A 151 -6.93 7.47 -12.85
N VAL A 152 -6.64 7.78 -11.58
CA VAL A 152 -6.93 6.91 -10.44
C VAL A 152 -8.07 7.51 -9.64
N GLU A 153 -9.14 6.75 -9.42
CA GLU A 153 -10.35 7.24 -8.74
C GLU A 153 -10.01 7.91 -7.39
N GLY A 154 -10.46 9.14 -7.23
CA GLY A 154 -10.21 9.95 -6.02
C GLY A 154 -8.82 10.59 -5.94
N TRP A 155 -7.97 10.39 -6.95
CA TRP A 155 -6.61 10.90 -7.03
C TRP A 155 -6.40 11.64 -8.38
N TRP A 156 -5.18 11.80 -8.78
CA TRP A 156 -4.71 12.34 -10.06
C TRP A 156 -4.19 11.20 -10.94
N THR A 157 -3.58 11.52 -12.06
CA THR A 157 -3.05 10.53 -13.00
C THR A 157 -1.77 9.85 -12.47
N VAL A 158 -1.47 8.67 -13.00
CA VAL A 158 -0.21 7.97 -12.71
C VAL A 158 1.00 8.82 -13.14
N ALA A 159 0.90 9.56 -14.25
CA ALA A 159 1.97 10.47 -14.70
C ALA A 159 2.25 11.58 -13.69
N GLU A 160 1.21 12.22 -13.14
CA GLU A 160 1.36 13.28 -12.15
C GLU A 160 1.97 12.75 -10.84
N GLU A 161 1.59 11.54 -10.42
CA GLU A 161 2.23 10.88 -9.28
C GLU A 161 3.71 10.57 -9.58
N ALA A 162 4.03 10.16 -10.80
CA ALA A 162 5.40 9.89 -11.23
C ALA A 162 6.25 11.18 -11.24
N GLU A 163 5.70 12.31 -11.68
CA GLU A 163 6.36 13.61 -11.59
C GLU A 163 6.64 14.00 -10.14
N TRP A 164 5.65 13.82 -9.25
CA TRP A 164 5.83 14.06 -7.81
C TRP A 164 6.94 13.16 -7.23
N ALA A 165 6.91 11.87 -7.50
CA ALA A 165 7.91 10.92 -7.01
C ALA A 165 9.32 11.26 -7.51
N LEU A 166 9.47 11.74 -8.76
CA LEU A 166 10.76 12.19 -9.30
C LEU A 166 11.30 13.41 -8.56
N ARG A 167 10.45 14.33 -8.10
CA ARG A 167 10.87 15.49 -7.28
C ARG A 167 11.37 15.03 -5.91
N VAL A 168 10.65 14.08 -5.27
CA VAL A 168 11.10 13.45 -4.01
C VAL A 168 12.46 12.77 -4.21
N LEU A 169 12.62 11.98 -5.27
CA LEU A 169 13.88 11.31 -5.61
C LEU A 169 15.04 12.30 -5.91
N ASN A 170 14.73 13.53 -6.33
CA ASN A 170 15.69 14.60 -6.50
C ASN A 170 16.07 15.31 -5.20
N GLY A 171 15.48 14.90 -4.07
CA GLY A 171 15.73 15.49 -2.76
C GLY A 171 14.91 16.75 -2.47
N GLU A 172 13.82 16.98 -3.18
CA GLU A 172 12.89 18.04 -2.84
C GLU A 172 12.10 17.61 -1.60
N GLU A 173 12.20 18.41 -0.53
CA GLU A 173 11.43 18.18 0.69
C GLU A 173 9.99 18.63 0.48
N ASP A 174 9.04 17.71 0.71
CA ASP A 174 7.59 17.94 0.66
C ASP A 174 7.12 18.68 -0.61
N PRO A 175 7.35 18.12 -1.82
CA PRO A 175 6.86 18.75 -3.04
C PRO A 175 5.32 18.85 -3.00
N PRO A 176 4.73 19.97 -3.47
CA PRO A 176 3.28 20.10 -3.48
C PRO A 176 2.63 18.95 -4.27
N LEU A 177 1.55 18.40 -3.69
CA LEU A 177 0.77 17.37 -4.36
C LEU A 177 0.10 17.93 -5.62
N PRO A 178 -0.07 17.11 -6.68
CA PRO A 178 -0.88 17.45 -7.82
C PRO A 178 -2.29 17.87 -7.39
N GLN A 179 -2.92 18.75 -8.14
CA GLN A 179 -4.29 19.16 -7.86
C GLN A 179 -5.24 18.12 -8.45
N ARG A 180 -6.22 17.70 -7.65
CA ARG A 180 -7.31 16.87 -8.16
C ARG A 180 -8.09 17.67 -9.21
N ALA A 181 -8.34 17.04 -10.34
CA ALA A 181 -9.15 17.61 -11.42
C ALA A 181 -10.62 17.78 -11.00
#